data_325d5fe06383c944ee98bf38c4e6c399
#
_entry.id   325d5fe06383c944ee98bf38c4e6c399
#
_cell.length_a   1.000
_cell.length_b   1.000
_cell.length_c   1.000
_cell.angle_alpha   90.00
_cell.angle_beta   90.00
_cell.angle_gamma   90.00
#
_symmetry.space_group_name_H-M   'P 1'
#
loop_
_entity.id
_entity.type
_entity.pdbx_description
1 polymer ?
#
loop_
_entity_poly.entity_id
_entity_poly.type
_entity_poly.pdbx_seq_one_letter_code
_entity_poly.pdbx_strand_id
1 'polypeptide(L)'
;MNREYLNFAQNQPNVMSDEKTLTVDLEKVIRDKNPALARLLPRFVVAYLKRTIHQDEINRILQAYSHLEPIPFIRAALADMGIRYRAVGLEKLPREGRYLFASNHPFGGMDGMMLCDELERHFGSVKIIVNDLLMHLTPLNPLFIPVNKHGRQKAQYAELFRQNLQSGVQVATFPAGLCSRRHRGVVRDCPWRPSFVKNAIESRRDVVPVYFEGELSSFFYNLSNFRTAVGIRANLEMLYLP
;
A
#
# COMPACT_ATOMS: atom_id res chain seq x y z
N MET A 1 -25.99 11.07 -7.77
CA MET A 1 -24.73 11.71 -7.35
C MET A 1 -24.97 12.25 -5.93
N ASN A 2 -24.56 11.45 -4.91
CA ASN A 2 -25.04 11.63 -3.53
C ASN A 2 -24.26 12.71 -2.77
N ARG A 3 -24.99 13.60 -2.09
CA ARG A 3 -24.49 14.66 -1.20
C ARG A 3 -23.61 14.16 -0.04
N GLU A 4 -23.59 12.88 0.26
CA GLU A 4 -22.75 12.30 1.33
C GLU A 4 -21.25 12.27 0.99
N TYR A 5 -20.89 12.23 -0.31
CA TYR A 5 -19.47 12.29 -0.72
C TYR A 5 -18.82 13.65 -0.46
N LEU A 6 -19.60 14.73 -0.49
CA LEU A 6 -19.07 16.09 -0.28
C LEU A 6 -18.73 16.38 1.19
N ASN A 7 -19.41 15.74 2.14
CA ASN A 7 -19.14 15.94 3.57
C ASN A 7 -17.94 15.14 4.10
N PHE A 8 -17.54 14.07 3.41
CA PHE A 8 -16.36 13.28 3.82
C PHE A 8 -15.02 13.95 3.49
N ALA A 9 -15.00 14.76 2.42
CA ALA A 9 -13.80 15.51 2.03
C ALA A 9 -13.52 16.71 2.97
N GLN A 10 -14.54 17.22 3.67
CA GLN A 10 -14.40 18.41 4.53
C GLN A 10 -13.90 18.11 5.95
N ASN A 11 -13.88 16.87 6.40
CA ASN A 11 -13.44 16.47 7.75
C ASN A 11 -12.07 15.77 7.79
N GLN A 12 -11.29 15.80 6.72
CA GLN A 12 -9.88 15.42 6.82
C GLN A 12 -9.12 16.56 7.55
N PRO A 13 -8.27 16.25 8.54
CA PRO A 13 -7.45 17.28 9.17
C PRO A 13 -6.66 17.97 8.07
N ASN A 14 -6.82 19.27 7.99
CA ASN A 14 -6.21 20.17 7.04
C ASN A 14 -4.68 20.00 7.10
N VAL A 15 -4.13 19.13 6.27
CA VAL A 15 -2.72 19.14 5.95
C VAL A 15 -2.58 20.27 4.94
N MET A 16 -2.23 21.46 5.45
CA MET A 16 -1.97 22.65 4.66
C MET A 16 -1.16 22.26 3.43
N SER A 17 -1.78 22.42 2.28
CA SER A 17 -1.16 22.31 0.97
C SER A 17 -0.18 23.48 0.80
N ASP A 18 1.06 23.28 1.24
CA ASP A 18 2.17 23.94 0.58
C ASP A 18 2.22 23.35 -0.84
N GLU A 19 2.20 24.19 -1.85
CA GLU A 19 2.47 23.87 -3.27
C GLU A 19 3.93 23.39 -3.46
N LYS A 20 4.43 22.54 -2.56
CA LYS A 20 5.70 21.85 -2.71
C LYS A 20 5.47 20.66 -3.59
N THR A 21 6.08 20.71 -4.77
CA THR A 21 6.31 19.60 -5.69
C THR A 21 6.20 18.26 -4.96
N LEU A 22 5.16 17.49 -5.29
CA LEU A 22 4.92 16.17 -4.67
C LEU A 22 6.07 15.25 -5.05
N THR A 23 7.05 15.13 -4.16
CA THR A 23 8.23 14.30 -4.37
C THR A 23 8.48 13.43 -3.15
N VAL A 24 8.82 12.18 -3.39
CA VAL A 24 9.37 11.28 -2.37
C VAL A 24 10.86 11.59 -2.26
N ASP A 25 11.30 11.99 -1.07
CA ASP A 25 12.72 12.15 -0.74
C ASP A 25 13.14 11.12 0.30
N LEU A 26 13.92 10.15 -0.14
CA LEU A 26 14.42 9.06 0.72
C LEU A 26 15.22 9.59 1.91
N GLU A 27 16.01 10.64 1.74
CA GLU A 27 16.79 11.22 2.84
C GLU A 27 15.89 11.79 3.92
N LYS A 28 14.81 12.48 3.50
CA LYS A 28 13.80 13.01 4.41
C LYS A 28 13.10 11.87 5.14
N VAL A 29 12.67 10.83 4.44
CA VAL A 29 12.01 9.65 5.03
C VAL A 29 12.92 8.96 6.06
N ILE A 30 14.20 8.76 5.75
CA ILE A 30 15.17 8.18 6.69
C ILE A 30 15.37 9.10 7.90
N ARG A 31 15.50 10.40 7.68
CA ARG A 31 15.69 11.41 8.74
C ARG A 31 14.50 11.46 9.69
N ASP A 32 13.29 11.42 9.16
CA ASP A 32 12.05 11.46 9.95
C ASP A 32 11.88 10.19 10.79
N LYS A 33 12.28 9.02 10.26
CA LYS A 33 12.20 7.73 10.96
C LYS A 33 13.35 7.49 11.93
N ASN A 34 14.58 7.86 11.57
CA ASN A 34 15.79 7.65 12.38
C ASN A 34 16.86 8.72 12.07
N PRO A 35 16.83 9.86 12.79
CA PRO A 35 17.79 10.95 12.57
C PRO A 35 19.26 10.55 12.77
N ALA A 36 19.54 9.59 13.68
CA ALA A 36 20.89 9.11 13.91
C ALA A 36 21.41 8.32 12.71
N LEU A 37 20.60 7.44 12.14
CA LEU A 37 20.93 6.70 10.93
C LEU A 37 21.15 7.65 9.74
N ALA A 38 20.32 8.67 9.58
CA ALA A 38 20.47 9.65 8.50
C ALA A 38 21.81 10.37 8.53
N ARG A 39 22.35 10.64 9.73
CA ARG A 39 23.68 11.28 9.90
C ARG A 39 24.85 10.32 9.63
N LEU A 40 24.64 9.03 9.82
CA LEU A 40 25.67 8.00 9.71
C LEU A 40 25.83 7.48 8.28
N LEU A 41 24.81 7.59 7.45
CA LEU A 41 24.80 7.05 6.08
C LEU A 41 25.71 7.87 5.17
N PRO A 42 26.76 7.25 4.55
CA PRO A 42 27.57 7.92 3.55
C PRO A 42 26.76 8.31 2.32
N ARG A 43 27.12 9.41 1.67
CA ARG A 43 26.40 9.93 0.48
C ARG A 43 26.29 8.91 -0.65
N PHE A 44 27.34 8.11 -0.87
CA PHE A 44 27.31 7.08 -1.93
C PHE A 44 26.28 5.96 -1.62
N VAL A 45 26.07 5.62 -0.33
CA VAL A 45 25.03 4.67 0.09
C VAL A 45 23.66 5.26 -0.17
N VAL A 46 23.44 6.53 0.17
CA VAL A 46 22.16 7.20 -0.08
C VAL A 46 21.87 7.27 -1.58
N ALA A 47 22.87 7.62 -2.40
CA ALA A 47 22.72 7.63 -3.86
C ALA A 47 22.39 6.24 -4.42
N TYR A 48 23.04 5.20 -3.92
CA TYR A 48 22.73 3.82 -4.26
C TYR A 48 21.29 3.44 -3.89
N LEU A 49 20.86 3.77 -2.68
CA LEU A 49 19.48 3.51 -2.21
C LEU A 49 18.44 4.23 -3.06
N LYS A 50 18.64 5.52 -3.38
CA LYS A 50 17.76 6.30 -4.26
C LYS A 50 17.59 5.64 -5.63
N ARG A 51 18.71 5.19 -6.22
CA ARG A 51 18.69 4.48 -7.50
C ARG A 51 17.95 3.14 -7.40
N THR A 52 18.17 2.39 -6.30
CA THR A 52 17.61 1.06 -6.11
C THR A 52 16.08 1.10 -5.91
N ILE A 53 15.56 2.13 -5.24
CA ILE A 53 14.11 2.33 -5.08
C ILE A 53 13.48 3.06 -6.27
N HIS A 54 14.22 3.32 -7.32
CA HIS A 54 13.75 4.07 -8.50
C HIS A 54 13.14 5.44 -8.15
N GLN A 55 13.76 6.16 -7.18
CA GLN A 55 13.21 7.42 -6.66
C GLN A 55 12.89 8.43 -7.75
N ASP A 56 13.75 8.56 -8.75
CA ASP A 56 13.57 9.53 -9.85
C ASP A 56 12.36 9.16 -10.70
N GLU A 57 12.13 7.88 -10.94
CA GLU A 57 10.97 7.36 -11.67
C GLU A 57 9.67 7.56 -10.89
N ILE A 58 9.68 7.23 -9.59
CA ILE A 58 8.54 7.52 -8.70
C ILE A 58 8.21 9.02 -8.73
N ASN A 59 9.22 9.89 -8.63
CA ASN A 59 9.02 11.33 -8.63
C ASN A 59 8.53 11.83 -10.01
N ARG A 60 8.99 11.26 -11.10
CA ARG A 60 8.50 11.55 -12.44
C ARG A 60 7.00 11.21 -12.57
N ILE A 61 6.59 10.03 -12.12
CA ILE A 61 5.19 9.60 -12.11
C ILE A 61 4.35 10.53 -11.22
N LEU A 62 4.82 10.85 -10.02
CA LEU A 62 4.15 11.79 -9.13
C LEU A 62 3.96 13.16 -9.79
N GLN A 63 5.00 13.72 -10.41
CA GLN A 63 4.94 15.01 -11.09
C GLN A 63 3.98 15.00 -12.29
N ALA A 64 4.00 13.91 -13.06
CA ALA A 64 3.16 13.79 -14.26
C ALA A 64 1.67 13.63 -13.91
N TYR A 65 1.34 12.90 -12.84
CA TYR A 65 -0.03 12.43 -12.63
C TYR A 65 -0.65 12.84 -11.28
N SER A 66 0.06 13.54 -10.38
CA SER A 66 -0.45 13.91 -9.05
C SER A 66 -1.66 14.84 -9.05
N HIS A 67 -1.95 15.48 -10.18
CA HIS A 67 -3.14 16.29 -10.38
C HIS A 67 -4.41 15.46 -10.61
N LEU A 68 -4.27 14.16 -10.84
CA LEU A 68 -5.37 13.24 -11.05
C LEU A 68 -5.95 12.76 -9.71
N GLU A 69 -7.23 12.42 -9.71
CA GLU A 69 -7.87 11.70 -8.62
C GLU A 69 -7.21 10.32 -8.43
N PRO A 70 -7.31 9.69 -7.23
CA PRO A 70 -6.52 8.49 -6.88
C PRO A 70 -6.61 7.33 -7.87
N ILE A 71 -7.80 7.01 -8.38
CA ILE A 71 -7.97 5.88 -9.31
C ILE A 71 -7.46 6.22 -10.72
N PRO A 72 -7.77 7.37 -11.32
CA PRO A 72 -7.08 7.85 -12.53
C PRO A 72 -5.55 7.89 -12.39
N PHE A 73 -5.02 8.33 -11.23
CA PHE A 73 -3.59 8.29 -10.95
C PHE A 73 -3.04 6.85 -11.02
N ILE A 74 -3.70 5.90 -10.35
CA ILE A 74 -3.29 4.48 -10.39
C ILE A 74 -3.25 3.96 -11.82
N ARG A 75 -4.29 4.21 -12.61
CA ARG A 75 -4.38 3.77 -14.01
C ARG A 75 -3.27 4.35 -14.88
N ALA A 76 -3.01 5.64 -14.72
CA ALA A 76 -1.92 6.31 -15.45
C ALA A 76 -0.55 5.77 -15.05
N ALA A 77 -0.30 5.58 -13.74
CA ALA A 77 0.94 5.02 -13.23
C ALA A 77 1.18 3.58 -13.71
N LEU A 78 0.17 2.70 -13.61
CA LEU A 78 0.27 1.33 -14.10
C LEU A 78 0.53 1.26 -15.61
N ALA A 79 -0.15 2.11 -16.39
CA ALA A 79 0.05 2.18 -17.84
C ALA A 79 1.46 2.68 -18.20
N ASP A 80 1.95 3.70 -17.50
CA ASP A 80 3.28 4.29 -17.70
C ASP A 80 4.40 3.27 -17.36
N MET A 81 4.21 2.46 -16.31
CA MET A 81 5.10 1.35 -15.96
C MET A 81 4.94 0.12 -16.87
N GLY A 82 4.04 0.14 -17.86
CA GLY A 82 3.79 -0.98 -18.77
C GLY A 82 3.13 -2.20 -18.11
N ILE A 83 2.52 -2.03 -16.94
CA ILE A 83 1.92 -3.13 -16.18
C ILE A 83 0.56 -3.49 -16.79
N ARG A 84 0.41 -4.78 -17.11
CA ARG A 84 -0.85 -5.38 -17.58
C ARG A 84 -1.26 -6.49 -16.63
N TYR A 85 -2.53 -6.52 -16.28
CA TYR A 85 -3.09 -7.55 -15.40
C TYR A 85 -4.52 -7.88 -15.82
N ARG A 86 -5.05 -8.97 -15.31
CA ARG A 86 -6.42 -9.43 -15.55
C ARG A 86 -6.98 -9.98 -14.25
N ALA A 87 -8.14 -9.49 -13.83
CA ALA A 87 -8.91 -10.07 -12.75
C ALA A 87 -9.87 -11.14 -13.29
N VAL A 88 -10.09 -12.19 -12.51
CA VAL A 88 -11.01 -13.28 -12.82
C VAL A 88 -11.81 -13.60 -11.57
N GLY A 89 -13.13 -13.76 -11.71
CA GLY A 89 -14.02 -14.17 -10.62
C GLY A 89 -14.71 -13.03 -9.90
N LEU A 90 -14.26 -11.78 -10.08
CA LEU A 90 -14.86 -10.60 -9.45
C LEU A 90 -16.31 -10.39 -9.92
N GLU A 91 -16.60 -10.73 -11.16
CA GLU A 91 -17.95 -10.67 -11.77
C GLU A 91 -18.98 -11.57 -11.10
N LYS A 92 -18.54 -12.53 -10.28
CA LYS A 92 -19.43 -13.44 -9.52
C LYS A 92 -19.93 -12.84 -8.21
N LEU A 93 -19.34 -11.74 -7.78
CA LEU A 93 -19.69 -11.09 -6.52
C LEU A 93 -20.83 -10.07 -6.74
N PRO A 94 -21.92 -10.14 -5.94
CA PRO A 94 -22.95 -9.09 -5.93
C PRO A 94 -22.37 -7.71 -5.67
N ARG A 95 -22.80 -6.71 -6.43
CA ARG A 95 -22.27 -5.34 -6.32
C ARG A 95 -22.67 -4.66 -5.02
N GLU A 96 -23.79 -5.06 -4.44
CA GLU A 96 -24.37 -4.52 -3.20
C GLU A 96 -23.74 -5.14 -1.94
N GLY A 97 -22.89 -6.15 -2.10
CA GLY A 97 -22.20 -6.82 -1.00
C GLY A 97 -21.19 -5.91 -0.29
N ARG A 98 -20.98 -6.18 0.99
CA ARG A 98 -19.94 -5.54 1.81
C ARG A 98 -18.82 -6.54 2.06
N TYR A 99 -17.71 -6.33 1.41
CA TYR A 99 -16.61 -7.29 1.42
C TYR A 99 -15.36 -6.74 2.09
N LEU A 100 -14.57 -7.67 2.66
CA LEU A 100 -13.19 -7.46 3.02
C LEU A 100 -12.33 -8.39 2.15
N PHE A 101 -11.60 -7.80 1.21
CA PHE A 101 -10.72 -8.51 0.29
C PHE A 101 -9.37 -8.78 0.97
N ALA A 102 -9.06 -10.05 1.20
CA ALA A 102 -7.80 -10.47 1.81
C ALA A 102 -6.92 -11.14 0.75
N SER A 103 -5.74 -10.58 0.50
CA SER A 103 -4.89 -11.00 -0.61
C SER A 103 -3.50 -11.42 -0.16
N ASN A 104 -2.87 -12.33 -0.94
CA ASN A 104 -1.43 -12.50 -0.93
C ASN A 104 -0.74 -11.24 -1.49
N HIS A 105 0.56 -11.12 -1.28
CA HIS A 105 1.28 -9.87 -1.53
C HIS A 105 2.61 -10.10 -2.29
N PRO A 106 2.58 -10.60 -3.53
CA PRO A 106 3.82 -10.92 -4.24
C PRO A 106 4.61 -9.69 -4.70
N PHE A 107 3.96 -8.61 -5.18
CA PHE A 107 4.60 -7.49 -5.87
C PHE A 107 4.66 -6.17 -5.07
N GLY A 108 4.24 -6.17 -3.82
CA GLY A 108 4.29 -4.96 -2.98
C GLY A 108 3.27 -3.89 -3.38
N GLY A 109 3.71 -2.65 -3.58
CA GLY A 109 2.82 -1.52 -3.88
C GLY A 109 1.91 -1.75 -5.08
N MET A 110 2.39 -2.47 -6.08
CA MET A 110 1.63 -2.76 -7.30
C MET A 110 0.40 -3.63 -7.06
N ASP A 111 0.46 -4.60 -6.13
CA ASP A 111 -0.72 -5.39 -5.77
C ASP A 111 -1.85 -4.49 -5.26
N GLY A 112 -1.48 -3.51 -4.43
CA GLY A 112 -2.45 -2.54 -3.90
C GLY A 112 -3.08 -1.69 -4.98
N MET A 113 -2.28 -1.21 -5.95
CA MET A 113 -2.78 -0.40 -7.06
C MET A 113 -3.72 -1.21 -7.97
N MET A 114 -3.30 -2.40 -8.40
CA MET A 114 -4.12 -3.27 -9.24
C MET A 114 -5.43 -3.65 -8.54
N LEU A 115 -5.37 -3.99 -7.24
CA LEU A 115 -6.56 -4.35 -6.47
C LEU A 115 -7.51 -3.16 -6.31
N CYS A 116 -7.00 -1.97 -6.02
CA CYS A 116 -7.83 -0.77 -5.93
C CYS A 116 -8.51 -0.42 -7.26
N ASP A 117 -7.80 -0.52 -8.40
CA ASP A 117 -8.40 -0.26 -9.71
C ASP A 117 -9.54 -1.24 -10.04
N GLU A 118 -9.34 -2.54 -9.80
CA GLU A 118 -10.37 -3.54 -10.07
C GLU A 118 -11.59 -3.41 -9.14
N LEU A 119 -11.35 -3.22 -7.85
CA LEU A 119 -12.44 -3.09 -6.88
C LEU A 119 -13.25 -1.81 -7.12
N GLU A 120 -12.59 -0.71 -7.44
CA GLU A 120 -13.31 0.52 -7.78
C GLU A 120 -14.11 0.38 -9.06
N ARG A 121 -13.54 -0.26 -10.10
CA ARG A 121 -14.22 -0.51 -11.37
C ARG A 121 -15.50 -1.35 -11.20
N HIS A 122 -15.46 -2.32 -10.29
CA HIS A 122 -16.59 -3.22 -10.06
C HIS A 122 -17.62 -2.66 -9.07
N PHE A 123 -17.16 -2.06 -7.95
CA PHE A 123 -18.01 -1.64 -6.84
C PHE A 123 -18.20 -0.12 -6.72
N GLY A 124 -17.42 0.68 -7.46
CA GLY A 124 -17.48 2.14 -7.41
C GLY A 124 -16.80 2.79 -6.20
N SER A 125 -16.28 1.99 -5.25
CA SER A 125 -15.55 2.53 -4.10
C SER A 125 -14.66 1.48 -3.45
N VAL A 126 -13.48 1.91 -2.99
CA VAL A 126 -12.52 1.05 -2.30
C VAL A 126 -11.68 1.83 -1.29
N LYS A 127 -11.30 1.18 -0.23
CA LYS A 127 -10.26 1.59 0.71
C LYS A 127 -9.28 0.43 0.92
N ILE A 128 -8.03 0.74 1.17
CA ILE A 128 -7.00 -0.27 1.41
C ILE A 128 -6.27 0.00 2.72
N ILE A 129 -6.10 -1.06 3.52
CA ILE A 129 -5.36 -0.99 4.78
C ILE A 129 -3.86 -0.98 4.48
N VAL A 130 -3.17 0.07 4.90
CA VAL A 130 -1.75 0.29 4.60
C VAL A 130 -0.93 0.61 5.85
N ASN A 131 0.38 0.42 5.77
CA ASN A 131 1.28 0.95 6.78
C ASN A 131 1.47 2.47 6.61
N ASP A 132 1.98 3.13 7.65
CA ASP A 132 2.16 4.58 7.69
C ASP A 132 3.20 5.11 6.69
N LEU A 133 4.09 4.27 6.18
CA LEU A 133 5.10 4.67 5.19
C LEU A 133 4.44 5.08 3.86
N LEU A 134 3.38 4.38 3.46
CA LEU A 134 2.67 4.67 2.20
C LEU A 134 1.93 6.01 2.23
N MET A 135 1.73 6.62 3.40
CA MET A 135 1.13 7.95 3.51
C MET A 135 1.98 9.07 2.86
N HIS A 136 3.24 8.79 2.52
CA HIS A 136 4.07 9.70 1.73
C HIS A 136 3.66 9.74 0.24
N LEU A 137 2.87 8.77 -0.23
CA LEU A 137 2.27 8.76 -1.57
C LEU A 137 0.95 9.55 -1.55
N THR A 138 1.07 10.86 -1.41
CA THR A 138 -0.04 11.78 -1.16
C THR A 138 -1.24 11.63 -2.10
N PRO A 139 -1.07 11.43 -3.44
CA PRO A 139 -2.20 11.25 -4.35
C PRO A 139 -3.09 10.06 -4.01
N LEU A 140 -2.56 9.05 -3.32
CA LEU A 140 -3.28 7.83 -2.95
C LEU A 140 -3.90 7.88 -1.55
N ASN A 141 -3.60 8.91 -0.74
CA ASN A 141 -4.11 9.03 0.62
C ASN A 141 -5.62 8.88 0.76
N PRO A 142 -6.45 9.36 -0.19
CA PRO A 142 -7.89 9.15 -0.11
C PRO A 142 -8.33 7.68 -0.14
N LEU A 143 -7.49 6.77 -0.66
CA LEU A 143 -7.77 5.33 -0.65
C LEU A 143 -7.26 4.63 0.61
N PHE A 144 -6.39 5.26 1.39
CA PHE A 144 -5.64 4.60 2.45
C PHE A 144 -6.37 4.61 3.81
N ILE A 145 -6.33 3.47 4.48
CA ILE A 145 -6.65 3.31 5.90
C ILE A 145 -5.33 2.99 6.62
N PRO A 146 -4.65 3.98 7.20
CA PRO A 146 -3.37 3.75 7.85
C PRO A 146 -3.51 2.97 9.15
N VAL A 147 -2.60 2.02 9.37
CA VAL A 147 -2.46 1.27 10.63
C VAL A 147 -1.08 1.51 11.26
N ASN A 148 -0.93 1.14 12.53
CA ASN A 148 0.34 1.22 13.30
C ASN A 148 0.86 2.64 13.57
N LYS A 149 0.01 3.63 13.65
CA LYS A 149 0.44 4.95 14.15
C LYS A 149 0.60 4.95 15.67
N HIS A 150 1.71 5.53 16.11
CA HIS A 150 2.04 5.70 17.52
C HIS A 150 1.74 7.14 17.97
N GLY A 151 1.44 7.35 19.26
CA GLY A 151 1.27 8.67 19.83
C GLY A 151 -0.19 9.16 19.94
N ARG A 152 -0.37 10.48 20.10
CA ARG A 152 -1.67 11.13 20.38
C ARG A 152 -2.74 10.90 19.30
N GLN A 153 -2.35 10.62 18.08
CA GLN A 153 -3.27 10.39 16.95
C GLN A 153 -3.83 8.96 16.89
N LYS A 154 -3.37 8.04 17.76
CA LYS A 154 -3.78 6.64 17.73
C LYS A 154 -5.30 6.46 17.82
N ALA A 155 -5.95 7.21 18.69
CA ALA A 155 -7.42 7.13 18.85
C ALA A 155 -8.16 7.60 17.60
N GLN A 156 -7.71 8.69 16.97
CA GLN A 156 -8.31 9.23 15.74
C GLN A 156 -8.19 8.25 14.59
N TYR A 157 -7.02 7.60 14.41
CA TYR A 157 -6.84 6.59 13.38
C TYR A 157 -7.62 5.31 13.65
N ALA A 158 -7.76 4.91 14.90
CA ALA A 158 -8.60 3.77 15.26
C ALA A 158 -10.08 4.04 14.97
N GLU A 159 -10.54 5.27 15.20
CA GLU A 159 -11.89 5.69 14.86
C GLU A 159 -12.10 5.73 13.34
N LEU A 160 -11.19 6.34 12.59
CA LEU A 160 -11.24 6.36 11.12
C LEU A 160 -11.25 4.92 10.54
N PHE A 161 -10.42 4.04 11.10
CA PHE A 161 -10.37 2.63 10.71
C PHE A 161 -11.72 1.96 10.93
N ARG A 162 -12.33 2.16 12.11
CA ARG A 162 -13.65 1.59 12.45
C ARG A 162 -14.74 2.14 11.54
N GLN A 163 -14.77 3.45 11.28
CA GLN A 163 -15.74 4.09 10.40
C GLN A 163 -15.67 3.53 8.98
N ASN A 164 -14.48 3.37 8.42
CA ASN A 164 -14.31 2.75 7.11
C ASN A 164 -14.78 1.29 7.09
N LEU A 165 -14.50 0.51 8.14
CA LEU A 165 -15.01 -0.86 8.24
C LEU A 165 -16.54 -0.93 8.37
N GLN A 166 -17.18 0.05 9.01
CA GLN A 166 -18.64 0.09 9.16
C GLN A 166 -19.34 0.69 7.93
N SER A 167 -18.64 1.38 7.05
CA SER A 167 -19.21 2.00 5.85
C SER A 167 -19.60 0.97 4.78
N GLY A 168 -20.20 1.42 3.67
CA GLY A 168 -20.48 0.60 2.48
C GLY A 168 -19.30 0.42 1.54
N VAL A 169 -18.16 1.12 1.79
CA VAL A 169 -16.96 1.07 0.93
C VAL A 169 -16.29 -0.30 1.01
N GLN A 170 -15.83 -0.86 -0.10
CA GLN A 170 -15.08 -2.10 -0.09
C GLN A 170 -13.72 -1.91 0.59
N VAL A 171 -13.27 -2.91 1.34
CA VAL A 171 -12.00 -2.82 2.08
C VAL A 171 -11.04 -3.92 1.63
N ALA A 172 -9.83 -3.53 1.25
CA ALA A 172 -8.75 -4.43 0.88
C ALA A 172 -7.66 -4.50 1.94
N THR A 173 -7.05 -5.64 2.10
CA THR A 173 -5.93 -5.85 3.04
C THR A 173 -4.97 -6.93 2.56
N PHE A 174 -3.71 -6.81 2.96
CA PHE A 174 -2.67 -7.82 2.80
C PHE A 174 -2.29 -8.36 4.19
N PRO A 175 -2.92 -9.45 4.65
CA PRO A 175 -2.82 -9.88 6.05
C PRO A 175 -1.41 -10.32 6.46
N ALA A 176 -0.57 -10.74 5.51
CA ALA A 176 0.84 -11.06 5.76
C ALA A 176 1.65 -9.84 6.24
N GLY A 177 1.26 -8.63 5.80
CA GLY A 177 1.92 -7.36 6.13
C GLY A 177 3.31 -7.17 5.52
N LEU A 178 3.78 -8.14 4.75
CA LEU A 178 5.03 -8.15 3.98
C LEU A 178 4.80 -8.87 2.66
N CYS A 179 5.61 -8.54 1.65
CA CYS A 179 5.60 -9.29 0.39
C CYS A 179 5.94 -10.76 0.60
N SER A 180 5.46 -11.61 -0.31
CA SER A 180 5.72 -13.06 -0.31
C SER A 180 7.22 -13.38 -0.25
N ARG A 181 7.58 -14.50 0.34
CA ARG A 181 8.96 -14.97 0.53
C ARG A 181 9.15 -16.37 -0.02
N ARG A 182 10.39 -16.68 -0.42
CA ARG A 182 10.74 -18.05 -0.85
C ARG A 182 11.20 -18.88 0.36
N HIS A 183 10.39 -19.88 0.72
CA HIS A 183 10.70 -20.83 1.78
C HIS A 183 10.82 -22.25 1.18
N ARG A 184 12.00 -22.87 1.30
CA ARG A 184 12.26 -24.23 0.78
C ARG A 184 11.86 -24.39 -0.70
N GLY A 185 12.21 -23.39 -1.52
CA GLY A 185 11.92 -23.39 -2.97
C GLY A 185 10.52 -22.92 -3.37
N VAL A 186 9.59 -22.77 -2.41
CA VAL A 186 8.22 -22.33 -2.68
C VAL A 186 8.03 -20.87 -2.29
N VAL A 187 7.50 -20.06 -3.21
CA VAL A 187 7.11 -18.67 -2.94
C VAL A 187 5.73 -18.65 -2.32
N ARG A 188 5.63 -18.03 -1.14
CA ARG A 188 4.38 -17.90 -0.39
C ARG A 188 4.45 -16.72 0.56
N ASP A 189 3.30 -16.26 1.00
CA ASP A 189 3.20 -15.24 2.04
C ASP A 189 3.79 -15.73 3.38
N CYS A 190 4.24 -14.77 4.17
CA CYS A 190 4.39 -14.97 5.60
C CYS A 190 3.03 -15.33 6.24
N PRO A 191 3.00 -15.96 7.42
CA PRO A 191 1.75 -16.30 8.09
C PRO A 191 0.81 -15.09 8.19
N TRP A 192 -0.42 -15.24 7.74
CA TRP A 192 -1.44 -14.20 7.79
C TRP A 192 -1.84 -13.89 9.23
N ARG A 193 -1.88 -12.63 9.56
CA ARG A 193 -2.34 -12.15 10.88
C ARG A 193 -3.86 -12.28 10.95
N PRO A 194 -4.42 -12.87 12.04
CA PRO A 194 -5.85 -13.14 12.15
C PRO A 194 -6.71 -11.88 12.32
N SER A 195 -6.10 -10.70 12.46
CA SER A 195 -6.82 -9.44 12.67
C SER A 195 -7.84 -9.12 11.56
N PHE A 196 -7.59 -9.52 10.32
CA PHE A 196 -8.55 -9.29 9.23
C PHE A 196 -9.86 -10.07 9.44
N VAL A 197 -9.79 -11.30 9.99
CA VAL A 197 -10.97 -12.11 10.32
C VAL A 197 -11.78 -11.42 11.44
N LYS A 198 -11.11 -10.95 12.50
CA LYS A 198 -11.75 -10.18 13.56
C LYS A 198 -12.45 -8.95 12.99
N ASN A 199 -11.76 -8.18 12.15
CA ASN A 199 -12.32 -6.99 11.51
C ASN A 199 -13.56 -7.32 10.65
N ALA A 200 -13.52 -8.42 9.89
CA ALA A 200 -14.64 -8.87 9.08
C ALA A 200 -15.88 -9.21 9.93
N ILE A 201 -15.67 -9.97 11.02
CA ILE A 201 -16.75 -10.34 11.96
C ILE A 201 -17.36 -9.08 12.60
N GLU A 202 -16.54 -8.18 13.15
CA GLU A 202 -16.98 -6.97 13.85
C GLU A 202 -17.71 -6.00 12.91
N SER A 203 -17.32 -5.96 11.63
CA SER A 203 -17.95 -5.10 10.63
C SER A 203 -19.04 -5.80 9.80
N ARG A 204 -19.31 -7.09 10.05
CA ARG A 204 -20.27 -7.91 9.29
C ARG A 204 -19.99 -7.87 7.79
N ARG A 205 -18.73 -8.12 7.41
CA ARG A 205 -18.29 -8.20 6.02
C ARG A 205 -17.93 -9.64 5.66
N ASP A 206 -18.32 -10.04 4.47
CA ASP A 206 -17.84 -11.29 3.92
C ASP A 206 -16.39 -11.17 3.52
N VAL A 207 -15.58 -12.20 3.82
CA VAL A 207 -14.18 -12.22 3.41
C VAL A 207 -14.07 -12.84 2.02
N VAL A 208 -13.49 -12.08 1.10
CA VAL A 208 -13.18 -12.56 -0.25
C VAL A 208 -11.67 -12.77 -0.36
N PRO A 209 -11.21 -14.02 -0.51
CA PRO A 209 -9.81 -14.28 -0.78
C PRO A 209 -9.45 -13.85 -2.20
N VAL A 210 -8.34 -13.13 -2.33
CA VAL A 210 -7.76 -12.74 -3.61
C VAL A 210 -6.39 -13.37 -3.75
N TYR A 211 -6.07 -13.83 -4.94
CA TYR A 211 -4.76 -14.41 -5.25
C TYR A 211 -4.13 -13.69 -6.44
N PHE A 212 -3.00 -13.06 -6.21
CA PHE A 212 -2.11 -12.58 -7.26
C PHE A 212 -1.18 -13.68 -7.69
N GLU A 213 -1.22 -14.02 -8.96
CA GLU A 213 -0.30 -14.96 -9.58
C GLU A 213 0.97 -14.22 -10.03
N GLY A 214 2.13 -14.74 -9.64
CA GLY A 214 3.43 -14.23 -10.05
C GLY A 214 4.44 -14.19 -8.92
N GLU A 215 5.68 -13.90 -9.29
CA GLU A 215 6.83 -13.87 -8.40
C GLU A 215 7.75 -12.70 -8.71
N LEU A 216 8.46 -12.22 -7.70
CA LEU A 216 9.58 -11.29 -7.85
C LEU A 216 10.83 -11.99 -8.37
N SER A 217 11.88 -11.21 -8.61
CA SER A 217 13.15 -11.74 -9.08
C SER A 217 13.78 -12.73 -8.08
N SER A 218 14.54 -13.69 -8.58
CA SER A 218 15.33 -14.59 -7.74
C SER A 218 16.30 -13.85 -6.83
N PHE A 219 16.79 -12.67 -7.27
CA PHE A 219 17.63 -11.79 -6.45
C PHE A 219 16.92 -11.34 -5.18
N PHE A 220 15.67 -10.88 -5.27
CA PHE A 220 14.87 -10.47 -4.13
C PHE A 220 14.77 -11.59 -3.07
N TYR A 221 14.43 -12.79 -3.50
CA TYR A 221 14.29 -13.93 -2.59
C TYR A 221 15.62 -14.40 -2.01
N ASN A 222 16.68 -14.42 -2.81
CA ASN A 222 18.01 -14.81 -2.35
C ASN A 222 18.57 -13.81 -1.33
N LEU A 223 18.37 -12.51 -1.56
CA LEU A 223 18.76 -11.47 -0.62
C LEU A 223 17.97 -11.59 0.71
N SER A 224 16.67 -11.86 0.64
CA SER A 224 15.85 -12.10 1.81
C SER A 224 16.31 -13.30 2.63
N ASN A 225 16.64 -14.42 1.95
CA ASN A 225 17.12 -15.62 2.61
C ASN A 225 18.51 -15.42 3.21
N PHE A 226 19.43 -14.77 2.46
CA PHE A 226 20.77 -14.45 2.94
C PHE A 226 20.74 -13.59 4.19
N ARG A 227 20.02 -12.44 4.17
CA ARG A 227 19.95 -11.56 5.34
C ARG A 227 19.36 -12.27 6.57
N THR A 228 18.39 -13.16 6.35
CA THR A 228 17.78 -13.95 7.44
C THR A 228 18.79 -14.92 8.03
N ALA A 229 19.59 -15.59 7.18
CA ALA A 229 20.63 -16.53 7.61
C ALA A 229 21.75 -15.84 8.42
N VAL A 230 22.09 -14.59 8.08
CA VAL A 230 23.10 -13.81 8.82
C VAL A 230 22.51 -12.96 9.97
N GLY A 231 21.21 -13.12 10.28
CA GLY A 231 20.57 -12.47 11.42
C GLY A 231 20.25 -10.97 11.23
N ILE A 232 20.28 -10.43 10.00
CA ILE A 232 19.93 -9.03 9.72
C ILE A 232 18.40 -8.89 9.80
N ARG A 233 17.93 -8.06 10.72
CA ARG A 233 16.49 -7.83 10.96
C ARG A 233 15.85 -6.87 9.96
N ALA A 234 16.62 -5.94 9.37
CA ALA A 234 16.11 -4.99 8.38
C ALA A 234 15.75 -5.72 7.08
N ASN A 235 14.56 -5.46 6.54
CA ASN A 235 14.08 -6.09 5.29
C ASN A 235 14.72 -5.40 4.07
N LEU A 236 16.02 -5.59 3.86
CA LEU A 236 16.80 -4.91 2.82
C LEU A 236 16.31 -5.25 1.41
N GLU A 237 15.76 -6.45 1.22
CA GLU A 237 15.17 -6.87 -0.05
C GLU A 237 13.99 -6.00 -0.49
N MET A 238 13.30 -5.34 0.45
CA MET A 238 12.17 -4.44 0.13
C MET A 238 12.59 -3.21 -0.69
N LEU A 239 13.88 -2.88 -0.69
CA LEU A 239 14.44 -1.83 -1.55
C LEU A 239 14.43 -2.20 -3.04
N TYR A 240 14.28 -3.48 -3.35
CA TYR A 240 14.28 -4.04 -4.71
C TYR A 240 12.88 -4.47 -5.17
N LEU A 241 11.86 -3.89 -4.59
CA LEU A 241 10.50 -4.01 -5.12
C LEU A 241 10.39 -3.18 -6.41
N PRO A 242 9.63 -3.68 -7.39
CA PRO A 242 9.37 -2.94 -8.61
C PRO A 242 8.54 -1.69 -8.34
#